data_8f2f332b7506e798ee34359549fd83ab
#
_entry.id   8f2f332b7506e798ee34359549fd83ab
#
_cell.length_a   1.000
_cell.length_b   1.000
_cell.length_c   1.000
_cell.angle_alpha   90.00
_cell.angle_beta   90.00
_cell.angle_gamma   90.00
#
_symmetry.space_group_name_H-M   'P 1'
#
loop_
_entity.id
_entity.type
_entity.pdbx_description
1 polymer ?
#
loop_
_entity_poly.entity_id
_entity_poly.type
_entity_poly.pdbx_seq_one_letter_code
_entity_poly.pdbx_strand_id
1 'polypeptide(L)'
;MKKSLIAALLLGATVLPALEGCFPMVAAGVTTGVMATFDRRSVGTQTEDESIEWKASARVGEKLGNKIHVNFTSYNRKVLVTGEASSEDVKAEAESIVGGLANVEEVLNYVSFF
;
A
#
# COMPACT_ATOMS: atom_id res chain seq x y z
N MET A 1 -29.75 -15.86 -43.83
CA MET A 1 -28.62 -14.92 -43.92
C MET A 1 -28.77 -13.70 -43.05
N LYS A 2 -29.90 -12.99 -43.12
CA LYS A 2 -30.12 -11.79 -42.29
C LYS A 2 -30.13 -12.08 -40.79
N LYS A 3 -30.66 -13.24 -40.33
CA LYS A 3 -30.65 -13.66 -38.92
C LYS A 3 -29.28 -13.94 -38.38
N SER A 4 -28.35 -14.50 -39.19
CA SER A 4 -26.97 -14.77 -38.80
C SER A 4 -26.16 -13.50 -38.65
N LEU A 5 -26.40 -12.50 -39.49
CA LEU A 5 -25.76 -11.18 -39.40
C LEU A 5 -26.20 -10.41 -38.17
N ILE A 6 -27.48 -10.46 -37.82
CA ILE A 6 -28.03 -9.85 -36.60
C ILE A 6 -27.44 -10.53 -35.36
N ALA A 7 -27.35 -11.87 -35.35
CA ALA A 7 -26.74 -12.62 -34.25
C ALA A 7 -25.25 -12.29 -34.08
N ALA A 8 -24.50 -12.15 -35.18
CA ALA A 8 -23.09 -11.73 -35.14
C ALA A 8 -22.92 -10.31 -34.62
N LEU A 9 -23.81 -9.40 -35.02
CA LEU A 9 -23.81 -8.02 -34.52
C LEU A 9 -24.15 -7.94 -33.03
N LEU A 10 -25.11 -8.74 -32.57
CA LEU A 10 -25.47 -8.84 -31.15
C LEU A 10 -24.33 -9.42 -30.31
N LEU A 11 -23.64 -10.44 -30.81
CA LEU A 11 -22.47 -11.01 -30.16
C LEU A 11 -21.32 -10.01 -30.10
N GLY A 12 -21.07 -9.26 -31.15
CA GLY A 12 -20.08 -8.19 -31.17
C GLY A 12 -20.40 -7.08 -30.17
N ALA A 13 -21.67 -6.69 -30.07
CA ALA A 13 -22.11 -5.68 -29.12
C ALA A 13 -22.00 -6.14 -27.65
N THR A 14 -22.13 -7.44 -27.37
CA THR A 14 -21.92 -7.99 -26.02
C THR A 14 -20.44 -8.12 -25.65
N VAL A 15 -19.58 -8.40 -26.60
CA VAL A 15 -18.13 -8.52 -26.36
C VAL A 15 -17.48 -7.15 -26.16
N LEU A 16 -17.94 -6.13 -26.87
CA LEU A 16 -17.42 -4.76 -26.74
C LEU A 16 -17.47 -4.22 -25.30
N PRO A 17 -18.60 -4.31 -24.54
CA PRO A 17 -18.64 -3.89 -23.15
C PRO A 17 -17.68 -4.67 -22.24
N ALA A 18 -17.45 -5.95 -22.53
CA ALA A 18 -16.52 -6.78 -21.77
C ALA A 18 -15.06 -6.31 -21.98
N LEU A 19 -14.72 -5.87 -23.19
CA LEU A 19 -13.42 -5.26 -23.49
C LEU A 19 -13.27 -3.88 -22.84
N GLU A 20 -14.33 -3.09 -22.81
CA GLU A 20 -14.36 -1.80 -22.11
C GLU A 20 -14.19 -1.97 -20.60
N GLY A 21 -14.59 -3.09 -20.03
CA GLY A 21 -14.36 -3.41 -18.62
C GLY A 21 -12.89 -3.42 -18.24
N CYS A 22 -11.98 -3.66 -19.16
CA CYS A 22 -10.54 -3.59 -18.94
C CYS A 22 -10.00 -2.16 -19.00
N PHE A 23 -10.70 -1.24 -19.63
CA PHE A 23 -10.28 0.14 -19.80
C PHE A 23 -10.10 0.89 -18.47
N PRO A 24 -10.98 0.77 -17.46
CA PRO A 24 -10.76 1.40 -16.16
C PRO A 24 -9.49 0.93 -15.46
N MET A 25 -9.12 -0.34 -15.62
CA MET A 25 -7.85 -0.86 -15.06
C MET A 25 -6.65 -0.24 -15.75
N VAL A 26 -6.69 -0.10 -17.08
CA VAL A 26 -5.63 0.55 -17.85
C VAL A 26 -5.55 2.03 -17.48
N ALA A 27 -6.68 2.72 -17.38
CA ALA A 27 -6.74 4.11 -16.97
C ALA A 27 -6.21 4.30 -15.54
N ALA A 28 -6.56 3.41 -14.60
CA ALA A 28 -6.04 3.42 -13.24
C ALA A 28 -4.52 3.18 -13.22
N GLY A 29 -4.02 2.26 -14.05
CA GLY A 29 -2.59 2.02 -14.21
C GLY A 29 -1.84 3.23 -14.74
N VAL A 30 -2.39 3.91 -15.74
CA VAL A 30 -1.82 5.15 -16.28
C VAL A 30 -1.82 6.26 -15.24
N THR A 31 -2.91 6.42 -14.49
CA THR A 31 -3.01 7.41 -13.41
C THR A 31 -1.98 7.12 -12.32
N THR A 32 -1.81 5.86 -11.91
CA THR A 32 -0.81 5.44 -10.94
C THR A 32 0.60 5.74 -11.46
N GLY A 33 0.87 5.46 -12.73
CA GLY A 33 2.16 5.77 -13.37
C GLY A 33 2.46 7.27 -13.39
N VAL A 34 1.45 8.11 -13.68
CA VAL A 34 1.59 9.57 -13.65
C VAL A 34 1.86 10.06 -12.23
N MET A 35 1.14 9.55 -11.23
CA MET A 35 1.40 9.89 -9.82
C MET A 35 2.79 9.46 -9.37
N ALA A 36 3.25 8.28 -9.78
CA ALA A 36 4.61 7.81 -9.50
C ALA A 36 5.67 8.71 -10.12
N THR A 37 5.39 9.31 -11.29
CA THR A 37 6.29 10.28 -11.94
C THR A 37 6.44 11.57 -11.14
N PHE A 38 5.39 11.99 -10.43
CA PHE A 38 5.43 13.17 -9.56
C PHE A 38 6.03 12.88 -8.17
N ASP A 39 6.13 11.61 -7.78
CA ASP A 39 6.78 11.23 -6.54
C ASP A 39 8.31 11.37 -6.70
N ARG A 40 8.95 12.00 -5.73
CA ARG A 40 10.39 12.22 -5.73
C ARG A 40 11.20 10.96 -5.46
N ARG A 41 10.56 9.91 -4.98
CA ARG A 41 11.19 8.62 -4.75
C ARG A 41 11.36 7.87 -6.07
N SER A 42 12.42 7.05 -6.17
CA SER A 42 12.52 6.08 -7.25
C SER A 42 11.46 4.99 -7.08
N VAL A 43 11.12 4.30 -8.17
CA VAL A 43 10.17 3.17 -8.12
C VAL A 43 10.66 2.08 -7.16
N GLY A 44 11.97 1.80 -7.17
CA GLY A 44 12.57 0.83 -6.25
C GLY A 44 12.42 1.25 -4.79
N THR A 45 12.63 2.53 -4.48
CA THR A 45 12.46 3.07 -3.14
C THR A 45 11.00 3.02 -2.69
N GLN A 46 10.05 3.30 -3.58
CA GLN A 46 8.62 3.17 -3.29
C GLN A 46 8.24 1.73 -2.93
N THR A 47 8.76 0.76 -3.67
CA THR A 47 8.54 -0.67 -3.40
C THR A 47 9.16 -1.09 -2.07
N GLU A 48 10.36 -0.60 -1.76
CA GLU A 48 11.00 -0.84 -0.46
C GLU A 48 10.20 -0.23 0.69
N ASP A 49 9.70 1.00 0.52
CA ASP A 49 8.88 1.67 1.51
C ASP A 49 7.59 0.90 1.80
N GLU A 50 6.89 0.42 0.77
CA GLU A 50 5.71 -0.41 0.93
C GLU A 50 6.03 -1.72 1.66
N SER A 51 7.14 -2.35 1.31
CA SER A 51 7.62 -3.56 1.98
C SER A 51 7.93 -3.31 3.45
N ILE A 52 8.54 -2.18 3.79
CA ILE A 52 8.83 -1.78 5.17
C ILE A 52 7.52 -1.60 5.95
N GLU A 53 6.55 -0.89 5.40
CA GLU A 53 5.26 -0.69 6.04
C GLU A 53 4.55 -2.00 6.34
N TRP A 54 4.54 -2.91 5.40
CA TRP A 54 3.93 -4.21 5.54
C TRP A 54 4.62 -5.06 6.60
N LYS A 55 5.94 -5.10 6.59
CA LYS A 55 6.74 -5.84 7.57
C LYS A 55 6.62 -5.25 8.97
N ALA A 56 6.61 -3.93 9.08
CA ALA A 56 6.43 -3.24 10.35
C ALA A 56 5.08 -3.60 10.96
N SER A 57 4.02 -3.50 10.19
CA SER A 57 2.67 -3.85 10.62
C SER A 57 2.56 -5.31 11.07
N ALA A 58 3.12 -6.23 10.29
CA ALA A 58 3.09 -7.66 10.62
C ALA A 58 3.89 -7.97 11.89
N ARG A 59 5.10 -7.44 12.02
CA ARG A 59 5.98 -7.72 13.15
C ARG A 59 5.50 -7.10 14.45
N VAL A 60 5.05 -5.86 14.40
CA VAL A 60 4.51 -5.17 15.57
C VAL A 60 3.20 -5.83 16.00
N GLY A 61 2.31 -6.16 15.06
CA GLY A 61 1.07 -6.86 15.35
C GLY A 61 1.28 -8.23 15.98
N GLU A 62 2.29 -8.97 15.54
CA GLU A 62 2.64 -10.29 16.07
C GLU A 62 3.16 -10.21 17.50
N LYS A 63 4.02 -9.24 17.82
CA LYS A 63 4.66 -9.12 19.13
C LYS A 63 3.85 -8.34 20.14
N LEU A 64 3.19 -7.28 19.73
CA LEU A 64 2.49 -6.36 20.64
C LEU A 64 0.98 -6.49 20.62
N GLY A 65 0.41 -7.01 19.52
CA GLY A 65 -1.01 -7.28 19.40
C GLY A 65 -1.89 -6.10 19.78
N ASN A 66 -2.79 -6.30 20.75
CA ASN A 66 -3.75 -5.29 21.20
C ASN A 66 -3.16 -4.21 22.11
N LYS A 67 -1.89 -4.31 22.47
CA LYS A 67 -1.21 -3.31 23.32
C LYS A 67 -0.92 -2.01 22.56
N ILE A 68 -1.01 -2.03 21.23
CA ILE A 68 -0.69 -0.90 20.39
C ILE A 68 -1.64 -0.84 19.20
N HIS A 69 -2.01 0.39 18.84
CA HIS A 69 -2.80 0.68 17.65
C HIS A 69 -2.06 1.75 16.86
N VAL A 70 -1.29 1.34 15.87
CA VAL A 70 -0.40 2.23 15.13
C VAL A 70 -0.52 2.05 13.63
N ASN A 71 -0.18 3.12 12.92
CA ASN A 71 0.00 3.13 11.49
C ASN A 71 1.46 3.41 11.18
N PHE A 72 1.95 2.80 10.12
CA PHE A 72 3.31 2.98 9.64
C PHE A 72 3.27 3.63 8.26
N THR A 73 4.04 4.70 8.10
CA THR A 73 4.23 5.36 6.82
C THR A 73 5.71 5.44 6.54
N SER A 74 6.17 4.78 5.50
CA SER A 74 7.56 4.80 5.08
C SER A 74 7.74 5.69 3.88
N TYR A 75 8.65 6.63 3.97
CA TYR A 75 9.04 7.49 2.86
C TYR A 75 10.56 7.58 2.81
N ASN A 76 11.14 7.17 1.70
CA ASN A 76 12.58 7.17 1.49
C ASN A 76 13.33 6.47 2.63
N ARG A 77 12.82 5.30 3.07
CA ARG A 77 13.35 4.46 4.16
C ARG A 77 13.29 5.08 5.56
N LYS A 78 12.56 6.16 5.71
CA LYS A 78 12.25 6.76 7.01
C LYS A 78 10.83 6.38 7.37
N VAL A 79 10.65 5.80 8.54
CA VAL A 79 9.35 5.28 8.98
C VAL A 79 8.75 6.21 10.02
N LEU A 80 7.58 6.72 9.72
CA LEU A 80 6.76 7.48 10.65
C LEU A 80 5.79 6.51 11.32
N VAL A 81 5.82 6.45 12.65
CA VAL A 81 4.92 5.64 13.46
C VAL A 81 3.96 6.57 14.17
N THR A 82 2.66 6.41 13.90
CA THR A 82 1.59 7.22 14.50
C THR A 82 0.54 6.31 15.10
N GLY A 83 -0.15 6.78 16.13
CA GLY A 83 -1.22 6.03 16.77
C GLY A 83 -1.11 6.08 18.28
N GLU A 84 -1.48 5.00 18.94
CA GLU A 84 -1.57 4.90 20.40
C GLU A 84 -1.00 3.59 20.92
N ALA A 85 -0.31 3.68 22.04
CA ALA A 85 0.24 2.53 22.78
C ALA A 85 -0.26 2.51 24.20
N SER A 86 -0.28 1.33 24.83
CA SER A 86 -0.71 1.17 26.22
C SER A 86 0.30 1.68 27.24
N SER A 87 1.58 1.77 26.88
CA SER A 87 2.64 2.25 27.78
C SER A 87 3.85 2.74 26.99
N GLU A 88 4.76 3.44 27.64
CA GLU A 88 6.04 3.86 27.06
C GLU A 88 6.90 2.68 26.65
N ASP A 89 6.90 1.61 27.41
CA ASP A 89 7.65 0.40 27.09
C ASP A 89 7.19 -0.22 25.78
N VAL A 90 5.87 -0.27 25.56
CA VAL A 90 5.28 -0.75 24.31
C VAL A 90 5.66 0.15 23.14
N LYS A 91 5.61 1.46 23.33
CA LYS A 91 6.04 2.44 22.32
C LYS A 91 7.50 2.25 21.96
N ALA A 92 8.37 2.10 22.93
CA ALA A 92 9.81 1.88 22.72
C ALA A 92 10.08 0.53 22.04
N GLU A 93 9.35 -0.50 22.40
CA GLU A 93 9.47 -1.82 21.78
C GLU A 93 9.06 -1.79 20.30
N ALA A 94 7.97 -1.09 19.97
CA ALA A 94 7.56 -0.89 18.58
C ALA A 94 8.64 -0.17 17.77
N GLU A 95 9.24 0.87 18.31
CA GLU A 95 10.35 1.58 17.67
C GLU A 95 11.55 0.67 17.43
N SER A 96 11.89 -0.15 18.40
CA SER A 96 12.98 -1.14 18.29
C SER A 96 12.71 -2.18 17.21
N ILE A 97 11.49 -2.69 17.14
CA ILE A 97 11.08 -3.65 16.11
C ILE A 97 11.21 -3.04 14.71
N VAL A 98 10.68 -1.84 14.53
CA VAL A 98 10.70 -1.15 13.23
C VAL A 98 12.14 -0.76 12.84
N GLY A 99 12.91 -0.26 13.79
CA GLY A 99 14.31 0.10 13.55
C GLY A 99 15.21 -1.09 13.21
N GLY A 100 14.82 -2.29 13.63
CA GLY A 100 15.53 -3.53 13.30
C GLY A 100 15.18 -4.12 11.93
N LEU A 101 14.20 -3.56 11.21
CA LEU A 101 13.84 -4.04 9.88
C LEU A 101 14.90 -3.65 8.86
N ALA A 102 15.09 -4.53 7.86
CA ALA A 102 16.02 -4.25 6.77
C ALA A 102 15.59 -2.99 5.99
N ASN A 103 16.56 -2.20 5.58
CA ASN A 103 16.39 -0.98 4.79
C ASN A 103 15.76 0.22 5.51
N VAL A 104 15.49 0.13 6.80
CA VAL A 104 15.03 1.27 7.61
C VAL A 104 16.23 2.12 8.02
N GLU A 105 16.24 3.38 7.62
CA GLU A 105 17.29 4.33 7.96
C GLU A 105 16.97 5.12 9.25
N GLU A 106 15.71 5.47 9.44
CA GLU A 106 15.28 6.29 10.56
C GLU A 106 13.83 5.93 10.96
N VAL A 107 13.54 6.01 12.25
CA VAL A 107 12.20 5.85 12.79
C VAL A 107 11.78 7.11 13.52
N LEU A 108 10.66 7.69 13.10
CA LEU A 108 10.04 8.83 13.75
C LEU A 108 8.83 8.34 14.54
N ASN A 109 8.97 8.28 15.85
CA ASN A 109 7.96 7.69 16.72
C ASN A 109 7.10 8.76 17.40
N TYR A 110 5.93 9.02 16.81
CA TYR A 110 4.93 9.97 17.32
C TYR A 110 3.73 9.24 17.91
N VAL A 111 3.97 8.13 18.58
CA VAL A 111 2.91 7.36 19.23
C VAL A 111 2.53 8.04 20.55
N SER A 112 1.22 8.23 20.75
CA SER A 112 0.64 8.69 22.01
C SER A 112 0.20 7.49 22.87
N PHE A 113 -0.41 7.76 24.02
CA PHE A 113 -0.86 6.70 24.94
C PHE A 113 -2.38 6.72 25.09
N PHE A 114 -2.95 5.54 25.26
CA PHE A 114 -4.39 5.41 25.57
C PHE A 114 -4.62 4.88 27.00
#